data_949b33edd125af214416efbadb429ced
#
_entry.id   949b33edd125af214416efbadb429ced
#
_cell.length_a   1.000
_cell.length_b   1.000
_cell.length_c   1.000
_cell.angle_alpha   90.00
_cell.angle_beta   90.00
_cell.angle_gamma   90.00
#
_symmetry.space_group_name_H-M   'P 1'
#
loop_
_entity.id
_entity.type
_entity.pdbx_description
1 polymer ?
#
loop_
_entity_poly.entity_id
_entity_poly.type
_entity_poly.pdbx_seq_one_letter_code
_entity_poly.pdbx_strand_id
1 'polypeptide(L)'
;MKKLILLISFILFSFTSFAVKIENNEIVDKYGNKIEAREYKRIIVTDPGVIEILFKIGGEKSIVAIGKTTKSKIYPYEKVEKLQSIGSISNLNLEKIVEYKPDLVVVSSMMLKNVESIKKLGYKVIVSNASNLNEILELISVVGVISGRKNEAEDLRKVSSLKLEKIIKENHKKSSNLKGAILFSTSPMTAFSDDSLPGDVLKHLGVTNIASNVPGQRPILSPEYILKENPDFLAGAMSLDSPQQIIEASNVIAKTKAGKNKNIFILDSSLMLRSSYRIFDEMEVLK
;
A
#
# COMPACT_ATOMS: atom_id res chain seq x y z
N MET A 1 55.17 -11.05 -24.38
CA MET A 1 54.31 -10.08 -23.69
C MET A 1 52.93 -10.71 -23.51
N LYS A 2 52.61 -11.25 -22.31
CA LYS A 2 51.33 -11.87 -22.00
C LYS A 2 50.38 -10.76 -21.54
N LYS A 3 49.28 -10.51 -22.30
CA LYS A 3 48.24 -9.58 -21.90
C LYS A 3 47.34 -10.27 -20.85
N LEU A 4 47.43 -9.77 -19.62
CA LEU A 4 46.53 -10.14 -18.52
C LEU A 4 45.16 -9.47 -18.74
N ILE A 5 44.17 -10.25 -19.16
CA ILE A 5 42.78 -9.76 -19.26
C ILE A 5 42.18 -9.90 -17.87
N LEU A 6 41.99 -8.75 -17.19
CA LEU A 6 41.29 -8.66 -15.91
C LEU A 6 39.80 -8.73 -16.18
N LEU A 7 39.21 -9.89 -15.91
CA LEU A 7 37.74 -10.07 -15.99
C LEU A 7 37.14 -9.44 -14.73
N ILE A 8 36.65 -8.19 -14.82
CA ILE A 8 35.84 -7.56 -13.76
C ILE A 8 34.45 -8.18 -13.83
N SER A 9 34.21 -9.14 -12.95
CA SER A 9 32.88 -9.68 -12.70
C SER A 9 32.02 -8.59 -12.05
N PHE A 10 31.18 -7.94 -12.85
CA PHE A 10 30.15 -7.03 -12.37
C PHE A 10 29.06 -7.88 -11.75
N ILE A 11 29.11 -8.09 -10.43
CA ILE A 11 28.01 -8.70 -9.68
C ILE A 11 26.86 -7.68 -9.70
N LEU A 12 25.91 -7.89 -10.59
CA LEU A 12 24.62 -7.21 -10.57
C LEU A 12 23.91 -7.61 -9.28
N PHE A 13 24.09 -6.80 -8.23
CA PHE A 13 23.21 -6.84 -7.08
C PHE A 13 21.83 -6.38 -7.57
N SER A 14 20.96 -7.33 -7.84
CA SER A 14 19.52 -7.05 -8.00
C SER A 14 19.04 -6.51 -6.67
N PHE A 15 18.92 -5.19 -6.55
CA PHE A 15 18.22 -4.56 -5.44
C PHE A 15 16.75 -4.95 -5.55
N THR A 16 16.38 -6.05 -4.89
CA THR A 16 14.96 -6.32 -4.65
C THR A 16 14.43 -5.19 -3.78
N SER A 17 13.58 -4.36 -4.35
CA SER A 17 12.87 -3.31 -3.60
C SER A 17 12.01 -4.00 -2.54
N PHE A 18 12.14 -3.56 -1.30
CA PHE A 18 11.29 -4.01 -0.19
C PHE A 18 10.77 -2.77 0.55
N ALA A 19 9.59 -2.86 1.13
CA ALA A 19 9.04 -1.77 1.94
C ALA A 19 9.67 -1.72 3.33
N VAL A 20 9.55 -2.82 4.05
CA VAL A 20 10.13 -3.06 5.37
C VAL A 20 10.33 -4.57 5.51
N LYS A 21 11.45 -4.99 6.07
CA LYS A 21 11.78 -6.42 6.26
C LYS A 21 12.52 -6.66 7.57
N ILE A 22 12.54 -7.94 7.98
CA ILE A 22 13.35 -8.42 9.09
C ILE A 22 14.62 -9.05 8.50
N GLU A 23 15.78 -8.56 8.94
CA GLU A 23 17.08 -9.04 8.48
C GLU A 23 18.10 -8.93 9.61
N ASN A 24 18.87 -10.00 9.88
CA ASN A 24 19.95 -10.01 10.89
C ASN A 24 19.53 -9.48 12.28
N ASN A 25 18.35 -9.86 12.74
CA ASN A 25 17.74 -9.40 14.00
C ASN A 25 17.44 -7.87 14.05
N GLU A 26 17.38 -7.23 12.88
CA GLU A 26 16.95 -5.85 12.70
C GLU A 26 15.68 -5.80 11.83
N ILE A 27 14.88 -4.77 12.02
CA ILE A 27 13.85 -4.36 11.07
C ILE A 27 14.40 -3.18 10.28
N VAL A 28 14.42 -3.32 8.96
CA VAL A 28 14.99 -2.33 8.03
C VAL A 28 13.91 -1.89 7.06
N ASP A 29 13.70 -0.59 6.92
CA ASP A 29 12.82 -0.03 5.88
C ASP A 29 13.60 0.43 4.64
N LYS A 30 12.88 0.68 3.56
CA LYS A 30 13.49 1.10 2.28
C LYS A 30 14.17 2.46 2.31
N TYR A 31 13.99 3.23 3.37
CA TYR A 31 14.62 4.53 3.57
C TYR A 31 15.89 4.45 4.43
N GLY A 32 16.29 3.23 4.80
CA GLY A 32 17.49 2.96 5.58
C GLY A 32 17.34 3.15 7.08
N ASN A 33 16.11 3.34 7.59
CA ASN A 33 15.90 3.30 9.02
C ASN A 33 16.01 1.86 9.52
N LYS A 34 16.66 1.70 10.68
CA LYS A 34 16.90 0.40 11.31
C LYS A 34 16.51 0.43 12.77
N ILE A 35 15.83 -0.61 13.22
CA ILE A 35 15.49 -0.83 14.61
C ILE A 35 15.71 -2.30 14.97
N GLU A 36 15.87 -2.63 16.23
CA GLU A 36 15.96 -4.02 16.71
C GLU A 36 14.65 -4.77 16.43
N ALA A 37 14.76 -6.03 15.98
CA ALA A 37 13.61 -6.90 15.75
C ALA A 37 13.12 -7.53 17.08
N ARG A 38 12.41 -6.74 17.88
CA ARG A 38 11.88 -7.12 19.20
C ARG A 38 10.48 -6.57 19.43
N GLU A 39 9.86 -6.96 20.52
CA GLU A 39 8.62 -6.36 21.01
C GLU A 39 8.86 -4.93 21.53
N TYR A 40 7.93 -4.04 21.20
CA TYR A 40 7.80 -2.68 21.67
C TYR A 40 6.47 -2.53 22.42
N LYS A 41 6.48 -1.86 23.56
CA LYS A 41 5.30 -1.76 24.45
C LYS A 41 4.50 -0.49 24.25
N ARG A 42 5.10 0.53 23.66
CA ARG A 42 4.52 1.87 23.51
C ARG A 42 4.70 2.38 22.10
N ILE A 43 3.82 1.97 21.21
CA ILE A 43 3.93 2.27 19.79
C ILE A 43 3.00 3.42 19.43
N ILE A 44 3.53 4.45 18.77
CA ILE A 44 2.72 5.42 18.03
C ILE A 44 2.65 4.96 16.57
N VAL A 45 1.43 4.92 16.01
CA VAL A 45 1.21 4.44 14.64
C VAL A 45 0.45 5.49 13.84
N THR A 46 1.00 5.88 12.67
CA THR A 46 0.33 6.81 11.75
C THR A 46 -0.10 6.14 10.45
N ASP A 47 0.25 4.87 10.25
CA ASP A 47 -0.18 4.08 9.10
C ASP A 47 -1.47 3.33 9.43
N PRO A 48 -2.60 3.64 8.75
CA PRO A 48 -3.86 2.94 8.96
C PRO A 48 -3.80 1.43 8.72
N GLY A 49 -2.97 0.98 7.78
CA GLY A 49 -2.81 -0.45 7.49
C GLY A 49 -2.17 -1.20 8.65
N VAL A 50 -1.13 -0.62 9.26
CA VAL A 50 -0.48 -1.17 10.46
C VAL A 50 -1.43 -1.20 11.65
N ILE A 51 -2.27 -0.16 11.82
CA ILE A 51 -3.30 -0.16 12.88
C ILE A 51 -4.26 -1.35 12.68
N GLU A 52 -4.77 -1.56 11.46
CA GLU A 52 -5.67 -2.67 11.15
C GLU A 52 -5.02 -4.04 11.40
N ILE A 53 -3.74 -4.21 11.03
CA ILE A 53 -2.99 -5.44 11.29
C ILE A 53 -2.84 -5.66 12.81
N LEU A 54 -2.45 -4.64 13.59
CA LEU A 54 -2.32 -4.72 15.05
C LEU A 54 -3.62 -5.19 15.70
N PHE A 55 -4.77 -4.61 15.31
CA PHE A 55 -6.06 -5.07 15.83
C PHE A 55 -6.40 -6.50 15.41
N LYS A 56 -6.02 -6.91 14.19
CA LYS A 56 -6.31 -8.25 13.69
C LYS A 56 -5.56 -9.34 14.44
N ILE A 57 -4.30 -9.06 14.82
CA ILE A 57 -3.43 -10.03 15.53
C ILE A 57 -3.45 -9.87 17.05
N GLY A 58 -4.31 -8.99 17.60
CA GLY A 58 -4.42 -8.76 19.05
C GLY A 58 -3.23 -7.99 19.66
N GLY A 59 -2.54 -7.18 18.84
CA GLY A 59 -1.41 -6.34 19.24
C GLY A 59 -1.78 -4.90 19.61
N GLU A 60 -3.07 -4.54 19.59
CA GLU A 60 -3.56 -3.18 19.81
C GLU A 60 -3.20 -2.58 21.18
N LYS A 61 -2.93 -3.42 22.18
CA LYS A 61 -2.53 -2.97 23.53
C LYS A 61 -1.19 -2.22 23.53
N SER A 62 -0.34 -2.45 22.52
CA SER A 62 0.92 -1.71 22.37
C SER A 62 0.71 -0.28 21.83
N ILE A 63 -0.45 0.04 21.27
CA ILE A 63 -0.73 1.37 20.69
C ILE A 63 -1.00 2.36 21.81
N VAL A 64 -0.16 3.39 21.92
CA VAL A 64 -0.38 4.49 22.88
C VAL A 64 -1.07 5.70 22.24
N ALA A 65 -0.87 5.93 20.95
CA ALA A 65 -1.58 6.94 20.16
C ALA A 65 -1.46 6.68 18.67
N ILE A 66 -2.34 7.29 17.87
CA ILE A 66 -2.39 7.15 16.42
C ILE A 66 -2.43 8.49 15.70
N GLY A 67 -2.06 8.48 14.42
CA GLY A 67 -2.47 9.52 13.47
C GLY A 67 -3.90 9.25 13.00
N LYS A 68 -4.81 10.22 13.15
CA LYS A 68 -6.21 10.09 12.67
C LYS A 68 -6.37 10.56 11.23
N THR A 69 -7.39 10.04 10.55
CA THR A 69 -7.84 10.50 9.22
C THR A 69 -9.35 10.66 9.21
N THR A 70 -9.80 11.73 8.54
CA THR A 70 -11.24 11.97 8.32
C THR A 70 -11.71 11.48 6.94
N LYS A 71 -10.75 11.11 6.07
CA LYS A 71 -11.07 10.73 4.68
C LYS A 71 -11.50 9.28 4.50
N SER A 72 -11.17 8.41 5.47
CA SER A 72 -11.55 7.01 5.42
C SER A 72 -11.58 6.41 6.83
N LYS A 73 -12.46 5.44 7.04
CA LYS A 73 -12.54 4.72 8.31
C LYS A 73 -11.37 3.75 8.46
N ILE A 74 -10.81 3.61 9.67
CA ILE A 74 -9.78 2.61 10.01
C ILE A 74 -10.47 1.49 10.77
N TYR A 75 -10.38 0.27 10.29
CA TYR A 75 -11.03 -0.89 10.91
C TYR A 75 -10.20 -1.44 12.09
N PRO A 76 -10.84 -1.91 13.19
CA PRO A 76 -12.26 -1.82 13.51
C PRO A 76 -12.64 -0.42 14.04
N TYR A 77 -13.47 0.30 13.27
CA TYR A 77 -13.74 1.72 13.43
C TYR A 77 -14.05 2.14 14.88
N GLU A 78 -15.04 1.51 15.52
CA GLU A 78 -15.49 1.87 16.87
C GLU A 78 -14.39 1.75 17.94
N LYS A 79 -13.43 0.83 17.75
CA LYS A 79 -12.29 0.66 18.66
C LYS A 79 -11.21 1.68 18.38
N VAL A 80 -10.91 1.93 17.10
CA VAL A 80 -9.87 2.87 16.67
C VAL A 80 -10.23 4.30 17.01
N GLU A 81 -11.50 4.71 16.90
CA GLU A 81 -11.96 6.05 17.27
C GLU A 81 -11.71 6.40 18.75
N LYS A 82 -11.65 5.41 19.62
CA LYS A 82 -11.37 5.59 21.06
C LYS A 82 -9.88 5.80 21.37
N LEU A 83 -8.99 5.55 20.40
CA LEU A 83 -7.55 5.71 20.60
C LEU A 83 -7.15 7.18 20.66
N GLN A 84 -6.11 7.45 21.44
CA GLN A 84 -5.52 8.77 21.55
C GLN A 84 -4.91 9.23 20.22
N SER A 85 -4.89 10.52 19.97
CA SER A 85 -4.43 11.08 18.70
C SER A 85 -3.24 12.02 18.86
N ILE A 86 -2.25 11.88 17.99
CA ILE A 86 -1.13 12.81 17.84
C ILE A 86 -1.31 13.79 16.66
N GLY A 87 -2.53 13.93 16.17
CA GLY A 87 -2.85 14.74 14.99
C GLY A 87 -3.34 13.91 13.81
N SER A 88 -3.28 14.48 12.60
CA SER A 88 -3.69 13.77 11.39
C SER A 88 -2.55 12.93 10.81
N ILE A 89 -2.90 11.93 9.96
CA ILE A 89 -1.92 11.12 9.21
C ILE A 89 -1.07 11.94 8.22
N SER A 90 -1.35 13.21 8.01
CA SER A 90 -0.61 14.13 7.13
C SER A 90 0.05 15.29 7.88
N ASN A 91 -0.29 15.49 9.16
CA ASN A 91 0.26 16.55 10.00
C ASN A 91 0.31 16.11 11.46
N LEU A 92 1.50 15.74 11.93
CA LEU A 92 1.74 15.28 13.30
C LEU A 92 2.05 16.43 14.24
N ASN A 93 1.59 16.29 15.47
CA ASN A 93 2.02 17.13 16.58
C ASN A 93 3.20 16.45 17.29
N LEU A 94 4.42 17.00 17.13
CA LEU A 94 5.64 16.45 17.71
C LEU A 94 5.63 16.54 19.26
N GLU A 95 5.01 17.56 19.85
CA GLU A 95 4.88 17.71 21.31
C GLU A 95 4.07 16.55 21.90
N LYS A 96 3.00 16.13 21.21
CA LYS A 96 2.22 14.97 21.62
C LYS A 96 3.01 13.66 21.53
N ILE A 97 3.92 13.53 20.57
CA ILE A 97 4.82 12.36 20.52
C ILE A 97 5.66 12.30 21.80
N VAL A 98 6.21 13.43 22.22
CA VAL A 98 6.99 13.52 23.47
C VAL A 98 6.13 13.20 24.70
N GLU A 99 4.90 13.71 24.76
CA GLU A 99 3.93 13.46 25.84
C GLU A 99 3.64 11.96 26.02
N TYR A 100 3.41 11.24 24.93
CA TYR A 100 3.11 9.81 24.97
C TYR A 100 4.32 8.90 25.20
N LYS A 101 5.55 9.43 25.17
CA LYS A 101 6.81 8.71 25.44
C LYS A 101 6.84 7.32 24.77
N PRO A 102 6.75 7.24 23.43
CA PRO A 102 6.78 5.96 22.73
C PRO A 102 8.18 5.33 22.81
N ASP A 103 8.26 4.01 22.70
CA ASP A 103 9.50 3.28 22.45
C ASP A 103 9.71 2.97 20.96
N LEU A 104 8.65 3.15 20.13
CA LEU A 104 8.68 3.08 18.68
C LEU A 104 7.62 3.99 18.05
N VAL A 105 7.98 4.64 16.94
CA VAL A 105 7.04 5.37 16.08
C VAL A 105 7.02 4.71 14.71
N VAL A 106 5.86 4.20 14.30
CA VAL A 106 5.62 3.65 12.96
C VAL A 106 4.90 4.70 12.12
N VAL A 107 5.54 5.15 11.06
CA VAL A 107 4.98 6.19 10.19
C VAL A 107 4.70 5.66 8.79
N SER A 108 3.67 6.21 8.13
CA SER A 108 3.44 5.97 6.70
C SER A 108 4.39 6.81 5.84
N SER A 109 4.51 6.48 4.55
CA SER A 109 5.30 7.27 3.60
C SER A 109 4.86 8.72 3.47
N MET A 110 3.60 9.05 3.80
CA MET A 110 3.10 10.43 3.84
C MET A 110 3.82 11.30 4.88
N MET A 111 4.46 10.67 5.88
CA MET A 111 5.14 11.33 7.00
C MET A 111 6.67 11.34 6.89
N LEU A 112 7.23 10.98 5.74
CA LEU A 112 8.70 10.96 5.52
C LEU A 112 9.40 12.24 5.96
N LYS A 113 8.81 13.41 5.70
CA LYS A 113 9.36 14.71 6.12
C LYS A 113 9.53 14.86 7.62
N ASN A 114 8.82 14.07 8.44
CA ASN A 114 8.86 14.13 9.89
C ASN A 114 9.85 13.14 10.52
N VAL A 115 10.34 12.15 9.76
CA VAL A 115 11.20 11.08 10.27
C VAL A 115 12.44 11.62 10.99
N GLU A 116 13.17 12.54 10.36
CA GLU A 116 14.38 13.13 10.95
C GLU A 116 14.06 13.97 12.21
N SER A 117 12.93 14.65 12.25
CA SER A 117 12.51 15.41 13.45
C SER A 117 12.18 14.47 14.61
N ILE A 118 11.52 13.33 14.35
CA ILE A 118 11.22 12.34 15.38
C ILE A 118 12.50 11.67 15.89
N LYS A 119 13.45 11.36 15.01
CA LYS A 119 14.78 10.85 15.40
C LYS A 119 15.57 11.82 16.26
N LYS A 120 15.55 13.12 15.93
CA LYS A 120 16.21 14.17 16.72
C LYS A 120 15.63 14.29 18.14
N LEU A 121 14.38 13.90 18.34
CA LEU A 121 13.76 13.79 19.66
C LEU A 121 14.19 12.51 20.42
N GLY A 122 15.03 11.65 19.83
CA GLY A 122 15.55 10.43 20.45
C GLY A 122 14.68 9.20 20.27
N TYR A 123 13.62 9.26 19.44
CA TYR A 123 12.72 8.12 19.23
C TYR A 123 13.16 7.23 18.06
N LYS A 124 12.94 5.91 18.21
CA LYS A 124 13.08 4.94 17.13
C LYS A 124 11.93 5.13 16.14
N VAL A 125 12.26 5.12 14.84
CA VAL A 125 11.26 5.30 13.77
C VAL A 125 11.45 4.22 12.71
N ILE A 126 10.34 3.69 12.21
CA ILE A 126 10.29 2.85 11.03
C ILE A 126 9.18 3.34 10.09
N VAL A 127 9.45 3.33 8.78
CA VAL A 127 8.48 3.72 7.77
C VAL A 127 7.84 2.47 7.20
N SER A 128 6.53 2.29 7.44
CA SER A 128 5.72 1.29 6.77
C SER A 128 5.28 1.82 5.41
N ASN A 129 5.65 1.15 4.33
CA ASN A 129 5.25 1.57 2.98
C ASN A 129 5.26 0.35 2.06
N ALA A 130 4.24 -0.49 2.19
CA ALA A 130 4.04 -1.59 1.24
C ALA A 130 3.33 -1.06 -0.01
N SER A 131 3.93 -1.29 -1.18
CA SER A 131 3.44 -0.87 -2.49
C SER A 131 2.96 -2.02 -3.37
N ASN A 132 3.06 -3.26 -2.86
CA ASN A 132 2.58 -4.47 -3.52
C ASN A 132 2.14 -5.50 -2.49
N LEU A 133 1.48 -6.56 -2.95
CA LEU A 133 0.87 -7.59 -2.10
C LEU A 133 1.92 -8.39 -1.29
N ASN A 134 3.07 -8.69 -1.87
CA ASN A 134 4.14 -9.40 -1.17
C ASN A 134 4.73 -8.54 -0.03
N GLU A 135 4.90 -7.25 -0.26
CA GLU A 135 5.36 -6.32 0.78
C GLU A 135 4.34 -6.21 1.94
N ILE A 136 3.04 -6.39 1.67
CA ILE A 136 2.03 -6.46 2.74
C ILE A 136 2.20 -7.75 3.57
N LEU A 137 2.51 -8.88 2.95
CA LEU A 137 2.80 -10.13 3.67
C LEU A 137 4.03 -9.97 4.59
N GLU A 138 5.09 -9.30 4.13
CA GLU A 138 6.25 -8.98 4.96
C GLU A 138 5.91 -7.98 6.08
N LEU A 139 5.10 -6.96 5.79
CA LEU A 139 4.64 -6.00 6.80
C LEU A 139 3.85 -6.68 7.92
N ILE A 140 3.03 -7.69 7.62
CA ILE A 140 2.32 -8.48 8.63
C ILE A 140 3.32 -9.13 9.61
N SER A 141 4.39 -9.75 9.09
CA SER A 141 5.44 -10.35 9.92
C SER A 141 6.15 -9.33 10.79
N VAL A 142 6.50 -8.17 10.23
CA VAL A 142 7.12 -7.05 10.97
C VAL A 142 6.22 -6.58 12.10
N VAL A 143 4.92 -6.38 11.83
CA VAL A 143 3.94 -5.96 12.85
C VAL A 143 3.80 -7.00 13.96
N GLY A 144 3.87 -8.29 13.62
CA GLY A 144 3.91 -9.37 14.59
C GLY A 144 5.10 -9.29 15.52
N VAL A 145 6.30 -9.01 15.00
CA VAL A 145 7.52 -8.86 15.79
C VAL A 145 7.44 -7.65 16.72
N ILE A 146 7.08 -6.47 16.20
CA ILE A 146 7.05 -5.24 17.02
C ILE A 146 5.97 -5.24 18.08
N SER A 147 4.90 -6.02 17.92
CA SER A 147 3.80 -6.13 18.88
C SER A 147 3.88 -7.36 19.81
N GLY A 148 4.90 -8.22 19.65
CA GLY A 148 5.02 -9.46 20.41
C GLY A 148 3.96 -10.51 20.02
N ARG A 149 3.36 -10.41 18.83
CA ARG A 149 2.31 -11.29 18.29
C ARG A 149 2.78 -12.07 17.06
N LYS A 150 3.96 -12.69 17.16
CA LYS A 150 4.59 -13.40 16.04
C LYS A 150 3.75 -14.54 15.48
N ASN A 151 3.15 -15.34 16.36
CA ASN A 151 2.36 -16.51 15.94
C ASN A 151 1.08 -16.09 15.24
N GLU A 152 0.34 -15.15 15.83
CA GLU A 152 -0.90 -14.64 15.26
C GLU A 152 -0.65 -13.91 13.92
N ALA A 153 0.49 -13.23 13.79
CA ALA A 153 0.90 -12.59 12.54
C ALA A 153 1.27 -13.63 11.46
N GLU A 154 1.98 -14.70 11.83
CA GLU A 154 2.31 -15.78 10.89
C GLU A 154 1.06 -16.51 10.39
N ASP A 155 0.08 -16.78 11.29
CA ASP A 155 -1.21 -17.34 10.90
C ASP A 155 -1.95 -16.40 9.91
N LEU A 156 -1.99 -15.10 10.20
CA LEU A 156 -2.59 -14.10 9.30
C LEU A 156 -1.87 -14.06 7.96
N ARG A 157 -0.54 -14.03 7.96
CA ARG A 157 0.30 -14.03 6.76
C ARG A 157 0.03 -15.27 5.89
N LYS A 158 -0.01 -16.46 6.51
CA LYS A 158 -0.30 -17.72 5.83
C LYS A 158 -1.68 -17.72 5.19
N VAL A 159 -2.72 -17.29 5.91
CA VAL A 159 -4.08 -17.19 5.37
C VAL A 159 -4.12 -16.21 4.19
N SER A 160 -3.47 -15.05 4.31
CA SER A 160 -3.40 -14.04 3.25
C SER A 160 -2.65 -14.55 2.01
N SER A 161 -1.52 -15.25 2.20
CA SER A 161 -0.76 -15.87 1.11
C SER A 161 -1.58 -16.93 0.36
N LEU A 162 -2.29 -17.81 1.09
CA LEU A 162 -3.15 -18.82 0.47
C LEU A 162 -4.29 -18.20 -0.36
N LYS A 163 -4.88 -17.09 0.10
CA LYS A 163 -5.87 -16.35 -0.69
C LYS A 163 -5.27 -15.79 -1.98
N LEU A 164 -4.10 -15.17 -1.89
CA LEU A 164 -3.39 -14.64 -3.05
C LEU A 164 -3.05 -15.75 -4.06
N GLU A 165 -2.50 -16.86 -3.61
CA GLU A 165 -2.17 -18.02 -4.46
C GLU A 165 -3.41 -18.58 -5.17
N LYS A 166 -4.54 -18.67 -4.46
CA LYS A 166 -5.82 -19.11 -5.02
C LYS A 166 -6.29 -18.17 -6.12
N ILE A 167 -6.25 -16.84 -5.87
CA ILE A 167 -6.65 -15.82 -6.85
C ILE A 167 -5.78 -15.92 -8.11
N ILE A 168 -4.47 -15.99 -7.96
CA ILE A 168 -3.53 -16.13 -9.07
C ILE A 168 -3.85 -17.39 -9.90
N LYS A 169 -4.04 -18.54 -9.23
CA LYS A 169 -4.34 -19.81 -9.89
C LYS A 169 -5.67 -19.79 -10.66
N GLU A 170 -6.69 -19.15 -10.11
CA GLU A 170 -8.00 -19.03 -10.75
C GLU A 170 -7.95 -18.10 -11.96
N ASN A 171 -7.23 -16.99 -11.87
CA ASN A 171 -7.10 -16.01 -12.95
C ASN A 171 -6.26 -16.54 -14.12
N HIS A 172 -5.19 -17.29 -13.85
CA HIS A 172 -4.44 -17.99 -14.91
C HIS A 172 -5.31 -18.97 -15.72
N LYS A 173 -6.37 -19.53 -15.13
CA LYS A 173 -7.30 -20.41 -15.82
C LYS A 173 -8.32 -19.66 -16.68
N LYS A 174 -8.70 -18.42 -16.28
CA LYS A 174 -9.76 -17.65 -16.95
C LYS A 174 -9.30 -16.96 -18.24
N SER A 175 -7.97 -16.85 -18.50
CA SER A 175 -7.41 -16.15 -19.69
C SER A 175 -8.11 -14.83 -20.01
N SER A 176 -8.45 -14.03 -19.01
CA SER A 176 -9.15 -12.79 -19.25
C SER A 176 -8.18 -11.76 -19.83
N ASN A 177 -8.34 -11.41 -21.11
CA ASN A 177 -7.64 -10.32 -21.76
C ASN A 177 -8.26 -8.95 -21.39
N LEU A 178 -8.77 -8.82 -20.16
CA LEU A 178 -9.38 -7.58 -19.70
C LEU A 178 -8.34 -6.48 -19.61
N LYS A 179 -8.68 -5.33 -20.17
CA LYS A 179 -7.91 -4.09 -20.07
C LYS A 179 -8.66 -3.09 -19.19
N GLY A 180 -7.95 -2.43 -18.29
CA GLY A 180 -8.57 -1.43 -17.44
C GLY A 180 -7.57 -0.51 -16.77
N ALA A 181 -8.04 0.43 -15.99
CA ALA A 181 -7.23 1.27 -15.12
C ALA A 181 -7.99 1.63 -13.85
N ILE A 182 -7.23 1.83 -12.78
CA ILE A 182 -7.70 2.49 -11.56
C ILE A 182 -7.22 3.94 -11.60
N LEU A 183 -8.17 4.87 -11.62
CA LEU A 183 -7.92 6.31 -11.71
C LEU A 183 -7.81 6.91 -10.32
N PHE A 184 -6.85 7.82 -10.17
CA PHE A 184 -6.65 8.61 -8.96
C PHE A 184 -7.41 9.94 -8.98
N SER A 185 -7.48 10.58 -10.14
CA SER A 185 -8.18 11.86 -10.38
C SER A 185 -8.57 11.96 -11.84
N THR A 186 -9.45 12.92 -12.14
CA THR A 186 -9.90 13.22 -13.50
C THR A 186 -9.38 14.55 -14.05
N SER A 187 -8.79 15.42 -13.21
CA SER A 187 -8.25 16.73 -13.63
C SER A 187 -6.91 17.02 -12.94
N PRO A 188 -5.75 16.72 -13.57
CA PRO A 188 -5.61 15.91 -14.79
C PRO A 188 -6.03 14.44 -14.55
N MET A 189 -6.39 13.73 -15.63
CA MET A 189 -6.74 12.32 -15.51
C MET A 189 -5.47 11.49 -15.24
N THR A 190 -5.31 11.07 -14.01
CA THR A 190 -4.16 10.27 -13.57
C THR A 190 -4.60 8.89 -13.11
N ALA A 191 -3.78 7.89 -13.39
CA ALA A 191 -4.02 6.51 -13.01
C ALA A 191 -2.94 5.99 -12.05
N PHE A 192 -3.16 4.82 -11.50
CA PHE A 192 -2.16 4.08 -10.74
C PHE A 192 -1.31 3.25 -11.70
N SER A 193 0.03 3.39 -11.60
CA SER A 193 0.99 2.57 -12.35
C SER A 193 1.10 1.15 -11.77
N ASP A 194 1.78 0.26 -12.49
CA ASP A 194 2.05 -1.12 -12.02
C ASP A 194 2.94 -1.16 -10.77
N ASP A 195 3.74 -0.12 -10.51
CA ASP A 195 4.57 0.03 -9.31
C ASP A 195 3.79 0.46 -8.07
N SER A 196 2.47 0.54 -8.16
CA SER A 196 1.57 0.89 -7.07
C SER A 196 0.77 -0.32 -6.60
N LEU A 197 0.28 -0.28 -5.35
CA LEU A 197 -0.56 -1.36 -4.81
C LEU A 197 -1.80 -1.65 -5.68
N PRO A 198 -2.58 -0.65 -6.17
CA PRO A 198 -3.68 -0.91 -7.09
C PRO A 198 -3.24 -1.55 -8.41
N GLY A 199 -2.09 -1.15 -8.97
CA GLY A 199 -1.54 -1.77 -10.17
C GLY A 199 -1.11 -3.22 -9.96
N ASP A 200 -0.48 -3.52 -8.82
CA ASP A 200 -0.12 -4.89 -8.44
C ASP A 200 -1.36 -5.78 -8.23
N VAL A 201 -2.45 -5.22 -7.68
CA VAL A 201 -3.75 -5.90 -7.60
C VAL A 201 -4.29 -6.24 -8.99
N LEU A 202 -4.32 -5.27 -9.92
CA LEU A 202 -4.77 -5.53 -11.30
C LEU A 202 -3.96 -6.65 -11.95
N LYS A 203 -2.64 -6.62 -11.80
CA LYS A 203 -1.73 -7.66 -12.31
C LYS A 203 -2.10 -9.04 -11.79
N HIS A 204 -2.32 -9.19 -10.48
CA HIS A 204 -2.66 -10.48 -9.86
C HIS A 204 -4.10 -10.93 -10.18
N LEU A 205 -5.00 -9.99 -10.51
CA LEU A 205 -6.32 -10.29 -11.07
C LEU A 205 -6.27 -10.64 -12.55
N GLY A 206 -5.10 -10.66 -13.21
CA GLY A 206 -4.95 -10.99 -14.62
C GLY A 206 -5.43 -9.88 -15.56
N VAL A 207 -5.50 -8.65 -15.08
CA VAL A 207 -5.93 -7.47 -15.85
C VAL A 207 -4.71 -6.76 -16.42
N THR A 208 -4.76 -6.40 -17.70
CA THR A 208 -3.79 -5.51 -18.32
C THR A 208 -4.10 -4.06 -17.91
N ASN A 209 -3.24 -3.47 -17.10
CA ASN A 209 -3.35 -2.06 -16.72
C ASN A 209 -2.94 -1.18 -17.91
N ILE A 210 -3.85 -0.37 -18.45
CA ILE A 210 -3.55 0.52 -19.59
C ILE A 210 -2.54 1.62 -19.22
N ALA A 211 -2.30 1.86 -17.93
CA ALA A 211 -1.31 2.82 -17.46
C ALA A 211 0.13 2.28 -17.43
N SER A 212 0.36 0.97 -17.66
CA SER A 212 1.68 0.31 -17.55
C SER A 212 2.76 0.93 -18.44
N ASN A 213 2.39 1.37 -19.64
CA ASN A 213 3.33 1.91 -20.62
C ASN A 213 3.47 3.44 -20.56
N VAL A 214 2.84 4.10 -19.58
CA VAL A 214 2.92 5.56 -19.40
C VAL A 214 3.85 5.85 -18.24
N PRO A 215 4.93 6.66 -18.43
CA PRO A 215 5.91 6.91 -17.39
C PRO A 215 5.33 7.57 -16.13
N GLY A 216 5.92 7.27 -14.98
CA GLY A 216 5.65 7.89 -13.69
C GLY A 216 4.80 7.04 -12.75
N GLN A 217 4.88 7.33 -11.45
CA GLN A 217 4.10 6.63 -10.42
C GLN A 217 2.60 6.96 -10.50
N ARG A 218 2.26 8.11 -11.07
CA ARG A 218 0.91 8.61 -11.33
C ARG A 218 0.83 9.05 -12.78
N PRO A 219 0.83 8.11 -13.75
CA PRO A 219 0.79 8.43 -15.15
C PRO A 219 -0.45 9.24 -15.52
N ILE A 220 -0.26 10.27 -16.35
CA ILE A 220 -1.35 11.07 -16.93
C ILE A 220 -1.83 10.38 -18.20
N LEU A 221 -3.09 10.02 -18.24
CA LEU A 221 -3.71 9.39 -19.39
C LEU A 221 -4.46 10.46 -20.21
N SER A 222 -4.00 10.74 -21.44
CA SER A 222 -4.76 11.64 -22.31
C SER A 222 -6.06 10.98 -22.78
N PRO A 223 -7.09 11.76 -23.13
CA PRO A 223 -8.33 11.22 -23.69
C PRO A 223 -8.09 10.35 -24.93
N GLU A 224 -7.19 10.77 -25.81
CA GLU A 224 -6.83 10.06 -27.04
C GLU A 224 -6.16 8.71 -26.71
N TYR A 225 -5.28 8.68 -25.69
CA TYR A 225 -4.65 7.45 -25.23
C TYR A 225 -5.68 6.45 -24.68
N ILE A 226 -6.61 6.92 -23.85
CA ILE A 226 -7.68 6.08 -23.31
C ILE A 226 -8.57 5.52 -24.43
N LEU A 227 -8.90 6.35 -25.41
CA LEU A 227 -9.68 5.91 -26.58
C LEU A 227 -8.94 4.84 -27.40
N LYS A 228 -7.62 5.02 -27.60
CA LYS A 228 -6.75 4.07 -28.32
C LYS A 228 -6.66 2.73 -27.58
N GLU A 229 -6.42 2.75 -26.26
CA GLU A 229 -6.33 1.54 -25.44
C GLU A 229 -7.68 0.83 -25.30
N ASN A 230 -8.79 1.58 -25.42
CA ASN A 230 -10.16 1.09 -25.42
C ASN A 230 -10.44 0.11 -24.24
N PRO A 231 -10.30 0.56 -23.00
CA PRO A 231 -10.42 -0.28 -21.82
C PRO A 231 -11.80 -0.93 -21.70
N ASP A 232 -11.84 -2.14 -21.12
CA ASP A 232 -13.07 -2.87 -20.83
C ASP A 232 -13.76 -2.33 -19.57
N PHE A 233 -12.99 -1.74 -18.64
CA PHE A 233 -13.48 -1.02 -17.47
C PHE A 233 -12.58 0.16 -17.08
N LEU A 234 -13.14 1.11 -16.33
CA LEU A 234 -12.42 2.14 -15.58
C LEU A 234 -12.95 2.17 -14.14
N ALA A 235 -12.04 2.21 -13.19
CA ALA A 235 -12.40 2.33 -11.78
C ALA A 235 -11.82 3.62 -11.20
N GLY A 236 -12.56 4.28 -10.32
CA GLY A 236 -12.10 5.45 -9.58
C GLY A 236 -11.75 5.10 -8.14
N ALA A 237 -10.75 5.78 -7.57
CA ALA A 237 -10.41 5.73 -6.15
C ALA A 237 -9.95 7.11 -5.66
N MET A 238 -9.71 7.28 -4.38
CA MET A 238 -9.23 8.51 -3.71
C MET A 238 -10.19 9.70 -3.80
N SER A 239 -10.01 10.55 -4.81
CA SER A 239 -10.77 11.79 -4.98
C SER A 239 -12.00 11.62 -5.86
N LEU A 240 -12.29 10.38 -6.29
CA LEU A 240 -13.40 10.06 -7.17
C LEU A 240 -14.50 9.36 -6.36
N ASP A 241 -15.67 10.00 -6.29
CA ASP A 241 -16.78 9.58 -5.44
C ASP A 241 -17.95 9.00 -6.25
N SER A 242 -17.94 9.18 -7.59
CA SER A 242 -18.99 8.66 -8.46
C SER A 242 -18.46 8.28 -9.85
N PRO A 243 -19.04 7.26 -10.52
CA PRO A 243 -18.75 6.94 -11.91
C PRO A 243 -18.96 8.12 -12.85
N GLN A 244 -19.92 8.99 -12.53
CA GLN A 244 -20.26 10.16 -13.32
C GLN A 244 -19.09 11.13 -13.47
N GLN A 245 -18.29 11.34 -12.42
CA GLN A 245 -17.06 12.16 -12.49
C GLN A 245 -16.07 11.67 -13.56
N ILE A 246 -15.97 10.34 -13.73
CA ILE A 246 -15.10 9.74 -14.73
C ILE A 246 -15.69 9.94 -16.13
N ILE A 247 -16.99 9.72 -16.30
CA ILE A 247 -17.71 9.84 -17.58
C ILE A 247 -17.66 11.27 -18.08
N GLU A 248 -17.89 12.25 -17.23
CA GLU A 248 -17.92 13.69 -17.57
C GLU A 248 -16.54 14.30 -17.77
N ALA A 249 -15.48 13.66 -17.29
CA ALA A 249 -14.11 14.14 -17.44
C ALA A 249 -13.68 14.28 -18.93
N SER A 250 -14.25 13.43 -19.79
CA SER A 250 -14.03 13.54 -21.24
C SER A 250 -15.10 12.78 -22.01
N ASN A 251 -15.61 13.40 -23.08
CA ASN A 251 -16.60 12.80 -24.00
C ASN A 251 -16.10 11.53 -24.70
N VAL A 252 -14.78 11.29 -24.72
CA VAL A 252 -14.23 10.05 -25.31
C VAL A 252 -14.45 8.82 -24.43
N ILE A 253 -14.63 9.00 -23.11
CA ILE A 253 -14.89 7.89 -22.20
C ILE A 253 -16.13 7.09 -22.61
N ALA A 254 -17.20 7.79 -22.96
CA ALA A 254 -18.45 7.18 -23.46
C ALA A 254 -18.26 6.36 -24.75
N LYS A 255 -17.19 6.62 -25.52
CA LYS A 255 -16.88 5.91 -26.79
C LYS A 255 -16.07 4.63 -26.56
N THR A 256 -15.46 4.45 -25.40
CA THR A 256 -14.71 3.22 -25.04
C THR A 256 -15.65 2.05 -24.74
N LYS A 257 -15.12 0.84 -24.67
CA LYS A 257 -15.87 -0.33 -24.18
C LYS A 257 -16.40 -0.10 -22.74
N ALA A 258 -15.55 0.45 -21.87
CA ALA A 258 -15.93 0.79 -20.50
C ALA A 258 -17.17 1.70 -20.45
N GLY A 259 -17.18 2.77 -21.24
CA GLY A 259 -18.30 3.70 -21.29
C GLY A 259 -19.56 3.09 -21.90
N LYS A 260 -19.43 2.41 -23.05
CA LYS A 260 -20.56 1.76 -23.76
C LYS A 260 -21.24 0.70 -22.92
N ASN A 261 -20.45 -0.10 -22.18
CA ASN A 261 -20.94 -1.20 -21.35
C ASN A 261 -21.29 -0.75 -19.91
N LYS A 262 -21.12 0.53 -19.59
CA LYS A 262 -21.30 1.08 -18.22
C LYS A 262 -20.40 0.40 -17.17
N ASN A 263 -19.24 -0.09 -17.57
CA ASN A 263 -18.23 -0.70 -16.69
C ASN A 263 -17.33 0.39 -16.07
N ILE A 264 -17.95 1.34 -15.39
CA ILE A 264 -17.27 2.43 -14.69
C ILE A 264 -17.78 2.42 -13.26
N PHE A 265 -16.87 2.29 -12.29
CA PHE A 265 -17.23 2.12 -10.89
C PHE A 265 -16.24 2.80 -9.94
N ILE A 266 -16.59 2.91 -8.67
CA ILE A 266 -15.74 3.49 -7.63
C ILE A 266 -15.36 2.38 -6.65
N LEU A 267 -14.06 2.31 -6.35
CA LEU A 267 -13.49 1.38 -5.38
C LEU A 267 -13.40 2.04 -4.00
N ASP A 268 -13.60 1.25 -2.96
CA ASP A 268 -13.31 1.71 -1.60
C ASP A 268 -11.81 1.92 -1.43
N SER A 269 -11.42 3.19 -1.35
CA SER A 269 -10.02 3.59 -1.18
C SER A 269 -9.39 3.06 0.12
N SER A 270 -10.20 2.78 1.14
CA SER A 270 -9.71 2.20 2.39
C SER A 270 -9.32 0.73 2.25
N LEU A 271 -9.80 0.05 1.21
CA LEU A 271 -9.45 -1.33 0.89
C LEU A 271 -8.35 -1.40 -0.15
N MET A 272 -8.47 -0.62 -1.24
CA MET A 272 -7.59 -0.71 -2.40
C MET A 272 -6.24 0.02 -2.26
N LEU A 273 -6.15 1.03 -1.37
CA LEU A 273 -4.96 1.88 -1.26
C LEU A 273 -4.23 1.72 0.08
N ARG A 274 -4.74 0.87 0.93
CA ARG A 274 -4.19 0.66 2.28
C ARG A 274 -3.40 -0.63 2.33
N SER A 275 -2.17 -0.54 2.81
CA SER A 275 -1.27 -1.68 3.00
C SER A 275 -1.73 -2.54 4.20
N SER A 276 -2.91 -3.18 4.06
CA SER A 276 -3.57 -3.96 5.10
C SER A 276 -3.91 -5.37 4.58
N TYR A 277 -4.01 -6.33 5.50
CA TYR A 277 -4.45 -7.70 5.19
C TYR A 277 -5.83 -7.75 4.50
N ARG A 278 -6.67 -6.73 4.69
CA ARG A 278 -8.03 -6.68 4.13
C ARG A 278 -8.07 -6.64 2.61
N ILE A 279 -6.98 -6.23 1.97
CA ILE A 279 -6.88 -6.23 0.51
C ILE A 279 -7.03 -7.62 -0.09
N PHE A 280 -6.55 -8.66 0.61
CA PHE A 280 -6.68 -10.05 0.15
C PHE A 280 -8.13 -10.54 0.19
N ASP A 281 -8.95 -10.02 1.14
CA ASP A 281 -10.39 -10.31 1.20
C ASP A 281 -11.12 -9.59 0.06
N GLU A 282 -10.77 -8.33 -0.20
CA GLU A 282 -11.38 -7.52 -1.26
C GLU A 282 -11.09 -8.10 -2.65
N MET A 283 -9.87 -8.58 -2.89
CA MET A 283 -9.52 -9.23 -4.16
C MET A 283 -10.36 -10.48 -4.44
N GLU A 284 -10.83 -11.21 -3.42
CA GLU A 284 -11.74 -12.34 -3.60
C GLU A 284 -13.14 -11.89 -4.10
N VAL A 285 -13.55 -10.67 -3.83
CA VAL A 285 -14.82 -10.08 -4.29
C VAL A 285 -14.69 -9.52 -5.70
N LEU A 286 -13.50 -8.99 -6.06
CA LEU A 286 -13.25 -8.33 -7.35
C LEU A 286 -12.96 -9.30 -8.51
N LYS A 287 -12.72 -10.57 -8.26
CA LYS A 287 -12.34 -11.58 -9.27
C LYS A 287 -13.48 -12.07 -10.19
#